data_61f39987def43ee0f732122801258c09
#
_entry.id   61f39987def43ee0f732122801258c09
#
_cell.length_a   1.000
_cell.length_b   1.000
_cell.length_c   1.000
_cell.angle_alpha   90.00
_cell.angle_beta   90.00
_cell.angle_gamma   90.00
#
_symmetry.space_group_name_H-M   'P 1'
#
loop_
_entity.id
_entity.type
_entity.pdbx_description
1 polymer ?
#
loop_
_entity_poly.entity_id
_entity_poly.type
_entity_poly.pdbx_seq_one_letter_code
_entity_poly.pdbx_strand_id
1 'polypeptide(L)'
;MAMLTGVIPSPKGFCSEEHVCWVSPSLFYGAYWEPAQTFCDYAKKGLDLEISLTASADGDGEGIHLITDTSCAEGEYKLTAGDDGKILLRAAGREGIRYGLATLLQMAKNAQGKLQVPVGTVWDRPDTAYRGLMMDCARSRHALPLLLEYIDLCWLYKVKYLQLHFSDDEAYTLPSRVFPEATSPERCYTYEEIEQLRAYARSRDVQIIPEIDAPGHATYLQKKYPQVFGEKGIICFHEETIEAMQSLYREMCGLFPESQYIHIGGDEGRMGWWLDCDACIRYGRSLGYKEENEAPGIPGRENVMLQYLGHFIGKMAQAVLECGRKPIVWEGFSKHVNDMIPKEVTVMAWDGSFQTAQSLIQSGFSIINCSWIPNYIVTPTWYYSTRECYNWDVYSFGSISEQSSYYGTTTRIGATNAVLGGQLNVWGDTVGKAFPTLEDGLADEQRKVRARLPYIMENTWNRDKQRSFDRVQEAAEAADALCGRILGK
;
A
#
# COMPACT_ATOMS: atom_id res chain seq x y z
N MET A 1 -33.38 3.51 6.68
CA MET A 1 -32.53 3.18 5.52
C MET A 1 -32.00 1.78 5.75
N ALA A 2 -32.36 0.79 4.94
CA ALA A 2 -31.79 -0.56 5.06
C ALA A 2 -30.29 -0.48 4.73
N MET A 3 -29.44 -1.01 5.59
CA MET A 3 -28.00 -1.04 5.33
C MET A 3 -27.60 -2.35 4.64
N LEU A 4 -26.70 -2.29 3.66
CA LEU A 4 -26.04 -3.48 3.10
C LEU A 4 -25.14 -4.11 4.18
N THR A 5 -25.62 -5.16 4.83
CA THR A 5 -24.95 -5.71 6.01
C THR A 5 -23.69 -6.52 5.70
N GLY A 6 -23.52 -7.01 4.48
CA GLY A 6 -22.43 -7.93 4.12
C GLY A 6 -21.29 -7.34 3.28
N VAL A 7 -21.20 -6.01 3.11
CA VAL A 7 -20.19 -5.36 2.26
C VAL A 7 -19.18 -4.58 3.09
N ILE A 8 -17.90 -4.76 2.81
CA ILE A 8 -16.79 -4.03 3.43
C ILE A 8 -15.73 -3.66 2.36
N PRO A 9 -15.23 -2.41 2.30
CA PRO A 9 -15.66 -1.24 3.06
C PRO A 9 -17.14 -0.90 2.86
N SER A 10 -17.74 -0.33 3.93
CA SER A 10 -19.17 0.03 3.96
C SER A 10 -19.49 1.10 2.91
N PRO A 11 -20.47 0.89 2.03
CA PRO A 11 -20.88 1.94 1.11
C PRO A 11 -21.47 3.15 1.82
N LYS A 12 -21.29 4.35 1.24
CA LYS A 12 -21.81 5.62 1.76
C LYS A 12 -23.33 5.67 1.82
N GLY A 13 -23.99 5.11 0.83
CA GLY A 13 -25.43 5.11 0.75
C GLY A 13 -26.00 3.86 0.09
N PHE A 14 -27.10 3.39 0.63
CA PHE A 14 -27.91 2.34 0.03
C PHE A 14 -29.38 2.66 0.20
N CYS A 15 -30.10 2.75 -0.90
CA CYS A 15 -31.57 2.87 -0.91
C CYS A 15 -32.12 1.53 -1.41
N SER A 16 -32.79 0.77 -0.54
CA SER A 16 -33.33 -0.56 -0.83
C SER A 16 -34.88 -0.54 -0.87
N GLU A 17 -35.45 -1.37 -1.73
CA GLU A 17 -36.87 -1.64 -1.81
C GLU A 17 -37.30 -2.87 -0.99
N GLU A 18 -36.44 -3.38 -0.10
CA GLU A 18 -36.67 -4.50 0.82
C GLU A 18 -36.98 -5.87 0.16
N HIS A 19 -36.70 -6.03 -1.14
CA HIS A 19 -36.77 -7.29 -1.85
C HIS A 19 -35.53 -7.56 -2.69
N VAL A 20 -35.44 -8.73 -3.31
CA VAL A 20 -34.33 -9.16 -4.14
C VAL A 20 -34.79 -9.39 -5.56
N CYS A 21 -33.89 -9.14 -6.52
CA CYS A 21 -34.07 -9.53 -7.92
C CYS A 21 -33.11 -10.65 -8.30
N TRP A 22 -33.44 -11.32 -9.40
CA TRP A 22 -32.60 -12.33 -10.05
C TRP A 22 -32.17 -11.82 -11.41
N VAL A 23 -30.87 -11.75 -11.59
CA VAL A 23 -30.25 -11.18 -12.79
C VAL A 23 -29.58 -12.29 -13.59
N SER A 24 -29.79 -12.30 -14.89
CA SER A 24 -29.13 -13.25 -15.79
C SER A 24 -27.61 -13.13 -15.69
N PRO A 25 -26.85 -14.27 -15.71
CA PRO A 25 -25.40 -14.26 -15.58
C PRO A 25 -24.74 -13.82 -16.90
N SER A 26 -25.06 -12.61 -17.32
CA SER A 26 -24.52 -11.93 -18.51
C SER A 26 -23.93 -10.60 -18.08
N LEU A 27 -22.73 -10.25 -18.59
CA LEU A 27 -22.07 -8.99 -18.31
C LEU A 27 -21.74 -8.28 -19.63
N PHE A 28 -22.24 -7.07 -19.79
CA PHE A 28 -22.01 -6.15 -20.89
C PHE A 28 -20.91 -5.16 -20.48
N TYR A 29 -19.69 -5.33 -21.02
CA TYR A 29 -18.51 -4.67 -20.47
C TYR A 29 -18.12 -3.34 -21.13
N GLY A 30 -18.65 -3.01 -22.33
CA GLY A 30 -18.30 -1.78 -23.02
C GLY A 30 -16.77 -1.60 -23.16
N ALA A 31 -16.24 -0.56 -22.51
CA ALA A 31 -14.79 -0.26 -22.49
C ALA A 31 -14.00 -1.02 -21.40
N TYR A 32 -14.64 -1.86 -20.57
CA TYR A 32 -14.08 -2.39 -19.32
C TYR A 32 -13.83 -3.90 -19.37
N TRP A 33 -13.19 -4.40 -20.44
CA TRP A 33 -12.91 -5.82 -20.61
C TRP A 33 -12.16 -6.47 -19.44
N GLU A 34 -11.00 -5.89 -19.01
CA GLU A 34 -10.19 -6.49 -17.94
C GLU A 34 -10.91 -6.50 -16.57
N PRO A 35 -11.57 -5.40 -16.12
CA PRO A 35 -12.40 -5.45 -14.92
C PRO A 35 -13.52 -6.48 -14.98
N ALA A 36 -14.19 -6.61 -16.13
CA ALA A 36 -15.26 -7.58 -16.33
C ALA A 36 -14.74 -9.02 -16.27
N GLN A 37 -13.62 -9.31 -16.94
CA GLN A 37 -12.97 -10.63 -16.89
C GLN A 37 -12.59 -11.00 -15.47
N THR A 38 -11.96 -10.07 -14.73
CA THR A 38 -11.58 -10.28 -13.32
C THR A 38 -12.81 -10.59 -12.45
N PHE A 39 -13.91 -9.86 -12.65
CA PHE A 39 -15.17 -10.11 -11.92
C PHE A 39 -15.73 -11.50 -12.23
N CYS A 40 -15.74 -11.92 -13.49
CA CYS A 40 -16.21 -13.26 -13.88
C CYS A 40 -15.37 -14.37 -13.26
N ASP A 41 -14.04 -14.21 -13.24
CA ASP A 41 -13.15 -15.17 -12.59
C ASP A 41 -13.44 -15.30 -11.08
N TYR A 42 -13.70 -14.18 -10.40
CA TYR A 42 -14.06 -14.20 -8.98
C TYR A 42 -15.49 -14.65 -8.71
N ALA A 43 -16.45 -14.36 -9.58
CA ALA A 43 -17.80 -14.88 -9.47
C ALA A 43 -17.81 -16.42 -9.63
N LYS A 44 -17.03 -16.96 -10.57
CA LYS A 44 -16.86 -18.41 -10.73
C LYS A 44 -16.27 -19.06 -9.48
N LYS A 45 -15.17 -18.51 -8.93
CA LYS A 45 -14.50 -19.06 -7.75
C LYS A 45 -15.29 -18.84 -6.46
N GLY A 46 -15.80 -17.62 -6.26
CA GLY A 46 -16.41 -17.19 -4.99
C GLY A 46 -17.89 -17.51 -4.86
N LEU A 47 -18.64 -17.56 -5.96
CA LEU A 47 -20.09 -17.77 -6.01
C LEU A 47 -20.50 -19.05 -6.76
N ASP A 48 -19.55 -19.77 -7.35
CA ASP A 48 -19.80 -20.90 -8.26
C ASP A 48 -20.78 -20.49 -9.40
N LEU A 49 -20.54 -19.33 -10.00
CA LEU A 49 -21.38 -18.74 -11.03
C LEU A 49 -20.57 -18.39 -12.27
N GLU A 50 -20.88 -19.02 -13.39
CA GLU A 50 -20.32 -18.66 -14.69
C GLU A 50 -21.12 -17.50 -15.32
N ILE A 51 -20.40 -16.46 -15.72
CA ILE A 51 -20.96 -15.24 -16.31
C ILE A 51 -20.45 -15.10 -17.75
N SER A 52 -21.39 -14.94 -18.68
CA SER A 52 -21.06 -14.69 -20.09
C SER A 52 -20.69 -13.22 -20.32
N LEU A 53 -19.66 -12.96 -21.12
CA LEU A 53 -19.18 -11.61 -21.46
C LEU A 53 -19.65 -11.18 -22.84
N THR A 54 -20.18 -9.96 -22.93
CA THR A 54 -20.64 -9.33 -24.19
C THR A 54 -20.01 -7.95 -24.35
N ALA A 55 -19.49 -7.65 -25.53
CA ALA A 55 -18.76 -6.42 -25.83
C ALA A 55 -19.66 -5.15 -25.95
N SER A 56 -20.98 -5.27 -25.86
CA SER A 56 -21.89 -4.12 -25.99
C SER A 56 -21.90 -3.27 -24.73
N ALA A 57 -21.92 -1.94 -24.89
CA ALA A 57 -22.20 -0.99 -23.81
C ALA A 57 -23.70 -0.64 -23.72
N ASP A 58 -24.46 -0.79 -24.81
CA ASP A 58 -25.87 -0.38 -24.96
C ASP A 58 -26.82 -1.57 -25.01
N GLY A 59 -26.50 -2.62 -24.27
CA GLY A 59 -27.33 -3.84 -24.29
C GLY A 59 -28.72 -3.60 -23.68
N ASP A 60 -29.77 -3.91 -24.44
CA ASP A 60 -31.16 -3.97 -23.93
C ASP A 60 -31.44 -5.25 -23.14
N GLY A 61 -30.46 -6.15 -22.99
CA GLY A 61 -30.58 -7.44 -22.33
C GLY A 61 -30.57 -7.36 -20.81
N GLU A 62 -31.18 -8.38 -20.16
CA GLU A 62 -30.99 -8.63 -18.74
C GLU A 62 -29.50 -8.93 -18.44
N GLY A 63 -28.99 -8.47 -17.30
CA GLY A 63 -27.61 -8.70 -16.92
C GLY A 63 -26.95 -7.50 -16.24
N ILE A 64 -25.62 -7.55 -16.12
CA ILE A 64 -24.79 -6.50 -15.55
C ILE A 64 -24.26 -5.61 -16.67
N HIS A 65 -24.45 -4.31 -16.56
CA HIS A 65 -23.99 -3.32 -17.54
C HIS A 65 -22.94 -2.39 -16.92
N LEU A 66 -21.72 -2.36 -17.51
CA LEU A 66 -20.66 -1.43 -17.11
C LEU A 66 -20.71 -0.19 -18.00
N ILE A 67 -20.96 0.97 -17.38
CA ILE A 67 -21.29 2.20 -18.08
C ILE A 67 -20.32 3.30 -17.64
N THR A 68 -19.70 3.98 -18.63
CA THR A 68 -18.92 5.19 -18.35
C THR A 68 -19.89 6.36 -18.07
N ASP A 69 -19.73 6.97 -16.90
CA ASP A 69 -20.48 8.15 -16.47
C ASP A 69 -19.52 9.21 -15.97
N THR A 70 -19.24 10.20 -16.81
CA THR A 70 -18.30 11.30 -16.51
C THR A 70 -18.81 12.28 -15.46
N SER A 71 -20.05 12.12 -14.99
CA SER A 71 -20.58 12.91 -13.86
C SER A 71 -20.10 12.39 -12.51
N CYS A 72 -19.61 11.12 -12.43
CA CYS A 72 -18.99 10.55 -11.24
C CYS A 72 -17.59 11.14 -11.01
N ALA A 73 -17.20 11.33 -9.76
CA ALA A 73 -15.82 11.65 -9.41
C ALA A 73 -14.89 10.44 -9.59
N GLU A 74 -13.57 10.66 -9.53
CA GLU A 74 -12.58 9.57 -9.55
C GLU A 74 -12.82 8.59 -8.37
N GLY A 75 -12.87 7.30 -8.66
CA GLY A 75 -13.16 6.25 -7.68
C GLY A 75 -14.62 6.18 -7.21
N GLU A 76 -15.48 7.10 -7.63
CA GLU A 76 -16.92 7.06 -7.35
C GLU A 76 -17.62 6.08 -8.27
N TYR A 77 -18.62 5.39 -7.74
CA TYR A 77 -19.52 4.54 -8.52
C TYR A 77 -20.95 4.60 -8.02
N LYS A 78 -21.87 4.28 -8.93
CA LYS A 78 -23.29 4.09 -8.66
C LYS A 78 -23.71 2.74 -9.20
N LEU A 79 -24.19 1.87 -8.34
CA LEU A 79 -24.65 0.53 -8.65
C LEU A 79 -26.16 0.46 -8.41
N THR A 80 -26.93 0.25 -9.46
CA THR A 80 -28.39 0.16 -9.38
C THR A 80 -28.85 -1.22 -9.85
N ALA A 81 -29.55 -1.95 -9.00
CA ALA A 81 -30.22 -3.21 -9.33
C ALA A 81 -31.75 -2.96 -9.38
N GLY A 82 -32.36 -3.25 -10.51
CA GLY A 82 -33.79 -3.06 -10.76
C GLY A 82 -34.55 -4.38 -10.87
N ASP A 83 -35.89 -4.31 -10.80
CA ASP A 83 -36.81 -5.45 -10.97
C ASP A 83 -36.87 -5.94 -12.43
N ASP A 84 -36.31 -5.16 -13.36
CA ASP A 84 -36.22 -5.49 -14.79
C ASP A 84 -35.07 -6.50 -15.11
N GLY A 85 -34.45 -7.09 -14.11
CA GLY A 85 -33.35 -8.03 -14.28
C GLY A 85 -32.02 -7.38 -14.71
N LYS A 86 -31.87 -6.07 -14.53
CA LYS A 86 -30.65 -5.32 -14.89
C LYS A 86 -29.92 -4.81 -13.67
N ILE A 87 -28.60 -4.88 -13.73
CA ILE A 87 -27.67 -4.19 -12.83
C ILE A 87 -26.89 -3.18 -13.63
N LEU A 88 -27.01 -1.89 -13.29
CA LEU A 88 -26.31 -0.81 -13.94
C LEU A 88 -25.21 -0.31 -13.03
N LEU A 89 -23.94 -0.54 -13.42
CA LEU A 89 -22.76 -0.02 -12.73
C LEU A 89 -22.17 1.16 -13.51
N ARG A 90 -22.29 2.35 -12.95
CA ARG A 90 -21.82 3.61 -13.52
C ARG A 90 -20.63 4.15 -12.75
N ALA A 91 -19.58 4.58 -13.46
CA ALA A 91 -18.41 5.26 -12.90
C ALA A 91 -17.70 6.07 -13.97
N ALA A 92 -16.86 7.04 -13.56
CA ALA A 92 -16.06 7.84 -14.50
C ALA A 92 -14.95 7.03 -15.19
N GLY A 93 -14.46 5.95 -14.57
CA GLY A 93 -13.35 5.15 -15.09
C GLY A 93 -13.16 3.81 -14.37
N ARG A 94 -12.06 3.14 -14.69
CA ARG A 94 -11.74 1.77 -14.24
C ARG A 94 -11.77 1.61 -12.73
N GLU A 95 -11.23 2.59 -11.98
CA GLU A 95 -11.16 2.53 -10.52
C GLU A 95 -12.56 2.41 -9.90
N GLY A 96 -13.51 3.26 -10.29
CA GLY A 96 -14.88 3.21 -9.81
C GLY A 96 -15.61 1.93 -10.26
N ILE A 97 -15.40 1.48 -11.51
CA ILE A 97 -15.94 0.20 -12.00
C ILE A 97 -15.44 -0.97 -11.15
N ARG A 98 -14.13 -1.05 -10.88
CA ARG A 98 -13.55 -2.08 -10.02
C ARG A 98 -14.20 -2.08 -8.63
N TYR A 99 -14.33 -0.91 -8.00
CA TYR A 99 -14.90 -0.80 -6.66
C TYR A 99 -16.37 -1.21 -6.62
N GLY A 100 -17.13 -0.84 -7.66
CA GLY A 100 -18.52 -1.26 -7.80
C GLY A 100 -18.65 -2.78 -8.02
N LEU A 101 -17.77 -3.38 -8.82
CA LEU A 101 -17.72 -4.83 -9.03
C LEU A 101 -17.35 -5.59 -7.75
N ALA A 102 -16.39 -5.08 -6.95
CA ALA A 102 -16.06 -5.65 -5.64
C ALA A 102 -17.26 -5.58 -4.66
N THR A 103 -18.02 -4.49 -4.69
CA THR A 103 -19.26 -4.37 -3.93
C THR A 103 -20.32 -5.35 -4.43
N LEU A 104 -20.53 -5.43 -5.74
CA LEU A 104 -21.49 -6.37 -6.34
C LEU A 104 -21.16 -7.82 -5.96
N LEU A 105 -19.89 -8.22 -6.04
CA LEU A 105 -19.47 -9.57 -5.68
C LEU A 105 -19.79 -9.92 -4.21
N GLN A 106 -19.57 -8.97 -3.30
CA GLN A 106 -19.82 -9.17 -1.86
C GLN A 106 -21.33 -9.21 -1.52
N MET A 107 -22.17 -8.51 -2.27
CA MET A 107 -23.63 -8.49 -2.02
C MET A 107 -24.39 -9.57 -2.78
N ALA A 108 -23.81 -10.16 -3.81
CA ALA A 108 -24.48 -11.14 -4.66
C ALA A 108 -24.42 -12.56 -4.08
N LYS A 109 -25.44 -13.34 -4.44
CA LYS A 109 -25.49 -14.79 -4.20
C LYS A 109 -25.81 -15.53 -5.48
N ASN A 110 -25.31 -16.76 -5.61
CA ASN A 110 -25.77 -17.65 -6.65
C ASN A 110 -27.12 -18.27 -6.22
N ALA A 111 -28.15 -18.04 -6.99
CA ALA A 111 -29.47 -18.64 -6.81
C ALA A 111 -29.89 -19.33 -8.12
N GLN A 112 -29.70 -20.65 -8.19
CA GLN A 112 -30.07 -21.48 -9.33
C GLN A 112 -29.43 -21.03 -10.66
N GLY A 113 -28.14 -20.65 -10.63
CA GLY A 113 -27.41 -20.18 -11.80
C GLY A 113 -27.67 -18.73 -12.21
N LYS A 114 -28.37 -17.95 -11.36
CA LYS A 114 -28.58 -16.50 -11.54
C LYS A 114 -27.95 -15.72 -10.38
N LEU A 115 -27.60 -14.45 -10.62
CA LEU A 115 -27.25 -13.55 -9.54
C LEU A 115 -28.50 -13.13 -8.80
N GLN A 116 -28.53 -13.36 -7.49
CA GLN A 116 -29.51 -12.80 -6.59
C GLN A 116 -28.90 -11.60 -5.86
N VAL A 117 -29.48 -10.42 -5.97
CA VAL A 117 -29.01 -9.17 -5.35
C VAL A 117 -30.20 -8.40 -4.75
N PRO A 118 -29.99 -7.60 -3.69
CA PRO A 118 -31.02 -6.68 -3.20
C PRO A 118 -31.35 -5.63 -4.27
N VAL A 119 -32.64 -5.36 -4.47
CA VAL A 119 -33.10 -4.27 -5.35
C VAL A 119 -32.82 -2.92 -4.70
N GLY A 120 -32.29 -1.97 -5.48
CA GLY A 120 -31.99 -0.64 -5.00
C GLY A 120 -30.75 -0.02 -5.63
N THR A 121 -30.32 1.07 -5.03
CA THR A 121 -29.16 1.82 -5.52
C THR A 121 -28.12 1.99 -4.41
N VAL A 122 -26.87 1.59 -4.70
CA VAL A 122 -25.68 1.90 -3.92
C VAL A 122 -25.01 3.12 -4.56
N TRP A 123 -24.69 4.12 -3.74
CA TRP A 123 -23.78 5.21 -4.10
C TRP A 123 -22.58 5.17 -3.17
N ASP A 124 -21.37 5.23 -3.72
CA ASP A 124 -20.18 5.05 -2.92
C ASP A 124 -18.92 5.68 -3.57
N ARG A 125 -17.98 6.10 -2.71
CA ARG A 125 -16.66 6.60 -3.09
C ARG A 125 -15.72 6.58 -1.89
N PRO A 126 -14.38 6.50 -2.09
CA PRO A 126 -13.43 6.63 -0.99
C PRO A 126 -13.34 8.08 -0.49
N ASP A 127 -13.14 8.27 0.82
CA ASP A 127 -12.85 9.58 1.41
C ASP A 127 -11.36 9.93 1.37
N THR A 128 -10.49 8.93 1.13
CA THR A 128 -9.04 9.12 1.08
C THR A 128 -8.48 8.74 -0.29
N ALA A 129 -7.45 9.44 -0.73
CA ALA A 129 -6.76 9.18 -1.98
C ALA A 129 -5.85 7.93 -1.89
N TYR A 130 -5.32 7.65 -0.70
CA TYR A 130 -4.39 6.54 -0.45
C TYR A 130 -5.00 5.47 0.46
N ARG A 131 -4.95 4.22 0.02
CA ARG A 131 -5.36 3.03 0.76
C ARG A 131 -4.37 1.94 0.43
N GLY A 132 -3.52 1.58 1.41
CA GLY A 132 -2.35 0.76 1.17
C GLY A 132 -2.29 -0.54 1.98
N LEU A 133 -1.59 -1.51 1.42
CA LEU A 133 -1.05 -2.69 2.08
C LEU A 133 0.43 -2.76 1.74
N MET A 134 1.30 -3.02 2.72
CA MET A 134 2.72 -3.26 2.49
C MET A 134 3.09 -4.69 2.89
N MET A 135 3.93 -5.34 2.06
CA MET A 135 4.48 -6.67 2.31
C MET A 135 6.01 -6.63 2.25
N ASP A 136 6.65 -7.21 3.26
CA ASP A 136 8.11 -7.32 3.34
C ASP A 136 8.60 -8.57 2.58
N CYS A 137 9.04 -8.35 1.35
CA CYS A 137 9.57 -9.39 0.48
C CYS A 137 11.07 -9.64 0.68
N ALA A 138 11.76 -8.77 1.41
CA ALA A 138 13.21 -8.87 1.65
C ALA A 138 13.52 -9.79 2.84
N ARG A 139 12.90 -9.58 3.99
CA ARG A 139 13.11 -10.43 5.18
C ARG A 139 12.49 -11.81 5.00
N SER A 140 11.35 -11.89 4.32
CA SER A 140 10.64 -13.14 4.04
C SER A 140 10.18 -13.23 2.59
N ARG A 141 10.75 -14.15 1.81
CA ARG A 141 10.38 -14.29 0.40
C ARG A 141 8.95 -14.76 0.25
N HIS A 142 8.10 -13.92 -0.30
CA HIS A 142 6.79 -14.27 -0.78
C HIS A 142 6.91 -14.80 -2.22
N ALA A 143 6.65 -16.08 -2.45
CA ALA A 143 6.62 -16.62 -3.81
C ALA A 143 5.55 -15.89 -4.65
N LEU A 144 5.75 -15.78 -5.98
CA LEU A 144 4.82 -15.06 -6.86
C LEU A 144 3.35 -15.44 -6.65
N PRO A 145 2.95 -16.73 -6.54
CA PRO A 145 1.54 -17.08 -6.30
C PRO A 145 0.95 -16.41 -5.05
N LEU A 146 1.73 -16.31 -3.96
CA LEU A 146 1.28 -15.66 -2.73
C LEU A 146 1.10 -14.14 -2.90
N LEU A 147 1.99 -13.48 -3.66
CA LEU A 147 1.82 -12.05 -4.00
C LEU A 147 0.57 -11.82 -4.86
N LEU A 148 0.25 -12.75 -5.77
CA LEU A 148 -0.99 -12.68 -6.55
C LEU A 148 -2.23 -12.80 -5.65
N GLU A 149 -2.20 -13.64 -4.62
CA GLU A 149 -3.27 -13.73 -3.61
C GLU A 149 -3.44 -12.41 -2.83
N TYR A 150 -2.34 -11.71 -2.47
CA TYR A 150 -2.43 -10.39 -1.85
C TYR A 150 -3.02 -9.34 -2.79
N ILE A 151 -2.79 -9.44 -4.10
CA ILE A 151 -3.45 -8.58 -5.10
C ILE A 151 -4.96 -8.88 -5.15
N ASP A 152 -5.37 -10.14 -5.04
CA ASP A 152 -6.79 -10.52 -4.96
C ASP A 152 -7.46 -9.96 -3.69
N LEU A 153 -6.77 -9.99 -2.53
CA LEU A 153 -7.20 -9.29 -1.30
C LEU A 153 -7.35 -7.79 -1.54
N CYS A 154 -6.37 -7.16 -2.18
CA CYS A 154 -6.42 -5.73 -2.53
C CYS A 154 -7.62 -5.40 -3.40
N TRP A 155 -7.97 -6.27 -4.35
CA TRP A 155 -9.15 -6.08 -5.19
C TRP A 155 -10.44 -6.15 -4.38
N LEU A 156 -10.60 -7.16 -3.53
CA LEU A 156 -11.82 -7.40 -2.76
C LEU A 156 -12.09 -6.28 -1.73
N TYR A 157 -11.03 -5.83 -1.03
CA TYR A 157 -11.13 -4.81 0.03
C TYR A 157 -10.85 -3.37 -0.47
N LYS A 158 -10.84 -3.14 -1.79
CA LYS A 158 -10.66 -1.82 -2.43
C LYS A 158 -9.35 -1.12 -2.05
N VAL A 159 -8.29 -1.88 -1.76
CA VAL A 159 -6.92 -1.36 -1.59
C VAL A 159 -6.45 -0.80 -2.93
N LYS A 160 -5.88 0.40 -2.95
CA LYS A 160 -5.39 1.04 -4.19
C LYS A 160 -3.91 0.71 -4.45
N TYR A 161 -3.11 0.65 -3.39
CA TYR A 161 -1.66 0.52 -3.48
C TYR A 161 -1.17 -0.71 -2.72
N LEU A 162 -0.36 -1.54 -3.38
CA LEU A 162 0.39 -2.63 -2.76
C LEU A 162 1.87 -2.24 -2.77
N GLN A 163 2.41 -1.85 -1.61
CA GLN A 163 3.84 -1.60 -1.45
C GLN A 163 4.56 -2.91 -1.24
N LEU A 164 5.67 -3.10 -1.93
CA LEU A 164 6.53 -4.26 -1.81
C LEU A 164 7.93 -3.81 -1.41
N HIS A 165 8.34 -4.15 -0.20
CA HIS A 165 9.65 -3.87 0.36
C HIS A 165 10.64 -4.93 -0.14
N PHE A 166 11.43 -4.56 -1.16
CA PHE A 166 12.28 -5.50 -1.91
C PHE A 166 13.73 -5.57 -1.42
N SER A 167 14.14 -4.69 -0.53
CA SER A 167 15.52 -4.71 -0.01
C SER A 167 15.57 -4.44 1.48
N ASP A 168 16.45 -5.17 2.18
CA ASP A 168 16.75 -5.01 3.59
C ASP A 168 18.14 -5.60 3.92
N ASP A 169 18.49 -5.66 5.20
CA ASP A 169 19.74 -6.25 5.69
C ASP A 169 19.90 -7.75 5.31
N GLU A 170 18.79 -8.46 5.13
CA GLU A 170 18.75 -9.89 4.81
C GLU A 170 18.85 -10.19 3.32
N ALA A 171 18.28 -9.33 2.46
CA ALA A 171 18.23 -9.61 1.03
C ALA A 171 17.99 -8.35 0.17
N TYR A 172 18.36 -8.47 -1.10
CA TYR A 172 17.91 -7.63 -2.20
C TYR A 172 17.21 -8.51 -3.21
N THR A 173 15.91 -8.33 -3.41
CA THR A 173 15.05 -9.29 -4.10
C THR A 173 14.59 -8.86 -5.50
N LEU A 174 14.95 -7.67 -5.96
CA LEU A 174 14.73 -7.24 -7.34
C LEU A 174 15.85 -7.72 -8.27
N PRO A 175 15.57 -8.08 -9.52
CA PRO A 175 16.60 -8.29 -10.52
C PRO A 175 17.23 -6.93 -10.87
N SER A 176 18.56 -6.88 -11.00
CA SER A 176 19.29 -5.67 -11.37
C SER A 176 20.28 -5.93 -12.49
N ARG A 177 20.32 -5.02 -13.46
CA ARG A 177 21.35 -4.96 -14.50
C ARG A 177 22.48 -4.02 -14.10
N VAL A 178 22.20 -3.06 -13.23
CA VAL A 178 23.19 -2.10 -12.73
C VAL A 178 24.11 -2.78 -11.73
N PHE A 179 23.55 -3.60 -10.83
CA PHE A 179 24.30 -4.35 -9.83
C PHE A 179 23.85 -5.83 -9.81
N PRO A 180 24.24 -6.64 -10.81
CA PRO A 180 23.74 -8.01 -10.95
C PRO A 180 24.04 -8.93 -9.76
N GLU A 181 25.17 -8.72 -9.07
CA GLU A 181 25.56 -9.52 -7.91
C GLU A 181 24.85 -9.07 -6.61
N ALA A 182 24.16 -7.91 -6.62
CA ALA A 182 23.36 -7.44 -5.48
C ALA A 182 22.17 -8.36 -5.21
N THR A 183 21.69 -9.07 -6.24
CA THR A 183 20.49 -9.92 -6.12
C THR A 183 20.75 -11.12 -5.23
N SER A 184 19.80 -11.43 -4.37
CA SER A 184 19.83 -12.62 -3.50
C SER A 184 19.48 -13.87 -4.31
N PRO A 185 20.40 -14.83 -4.54
CA PRO A 185 20.19 -15.93 -5.50
C PRO A 185 18.92 -16.77 -5.25
N GLU A 186 18.57 -16.98 -3.97
CA GLU A 186 17.43 -17.81 -3.57
C GLU A 186 16.14 -17.00 -3.33
N ARG A 187 16.22 -15.67 -3.30
CA ARG A 187 15.10 -14.78 -2.95
C ARG A 187 14.74 -13.79 -4.05
N CYS A 188 15.61 -13.59 -5.04
CA CYS A 188 15.36 -12.67 -6.13
C CYS A 188 14.19 -13.12 -7.01
N TYR A 189 13.35 -12.19 -7.40
CA TYR A 189 12.37 -12.41 -8.45
C TYR A 189 13.05 -12.30 -9.81
N THR A 190 12.58 -13.09 -10.77
CA THR A 190 13.04 -12.95 -12.16
C THR A 190 12.35 -11.76 -12.83
N TYR A 191 12.90 -11.30 -13.97
CA TYR A 191 12.23 -10.27 -14.78
C TYR A 191 10.84 -10.71 -15.24
N GLU A 192 10.68 -12.00 -15.54
CA GLU A 192 9.41 -12.62 -15.94
C GLU A 192 8.41 -12.63 -14.78
N GLU A 193 8.85 -12.94 -13.56
CA GLU A 193 7.99 -12.89 -12.36
C GLU A 193 7.53 -11.45 -12.07
N ILE A 194 8.42 -10.45 -12.21
CA ILE A 194 8.05 -9.03 -12.06
C ILE A 194 7.04 -8.60 -13.12
N GLU A 195 7.22 -9.02 -14.37
CA GLU A 195 6.25 -8.72 -15.43
C GLU A 195 4.89 -9.38 -15.18
N GLN A 196 4.87 -10.65 -14.75
CA GLN A 196 3.64 -11.34 -14.38
C GLN A 196 2.93 -10.66 -13.20
N LEU A 197 3.68 -10.28 -12.16
CA LEU A 197 3.16 -9.56 -11.00
C LEU A 197 2.50 -8.22 -11.41
N ARG A 198 3.18 -7.44 -12.24
CA ARG A 198 2.68 -6.15 -12.76
C ARG A 198 1.44 -6.33 -13.63
N ALA A 199 1.47 -7.27 -14.57
CA ALA A 199 0.34 -7.56 -15.44
C ALA A 199 -0.89 -7.99 -14.63
N TYR A 200 -0.68 -8.82 -13.60
CA TYR A 200 -1.75 -9.26 -12.70
C TYR A 200 -2.33 -8.10 -11.88
N ALA A 201 -1.48 -7.27 -11.28
CA ALA A 201 -1.90 -6.09 -10.52
C ALA A 201 -2.67 -5.09 -11.40
N ARG A 202 -2.17 -4.82 -12.62
CA ARG A 202 -2.83 -3.93 -13.59
C ARG A 202 -4.21 -4.43 -13.98
N SER A 203 -4.38 -5.74 -14.22
CA SER A 203 -5.70 -6.31 -14.56
C SER A 203 -6.71 -6.18 -13.42
N ARG A 204 -6.24 -6.10 -12.17
CA ARG A 204 -7.04 -5.85 -10.95
C ARG A 204 -7.10 -4.38 -10.55
N ASP A 205 -6.51 -3.48 -11.34
CA ASP A 205 -6.42 -2.04 -11.05
C ASP A 205 -5.81 -1.73 -9.67
N VAL A 206 -4.83 -2.55 -9.26
CA VAL A 206 -4.00 -2.37 -8.07
C VAL A 206 -2.65 -1.83 -8.51
N GLN A 207 -2.19 -0.74 -7.90
CA GLN A 207 -0.88 -0.17 -8.21
C GLN A 207 0.18 -0.72 -7.26
N ILE A 208 1.28 -1.24 -7.81
CA ILE A 208 2.43 -1.66 -7.02
C ILE A 208 3.28 -0.43 -6.72
N ILE A 209 3.71 -0.27 -5.47
CA ILE A 209 4.74 0.67 -5.05
C ILE A 209 5.99 -0.14 -4.71
N PRO A 210 7.02 -0.14 -5.57
CA PRO A 210 8.26 -0.82 -5.23
C PRO A 210 9.09 0.02 -4.27
N GLU A 211 9.78 -0.65 -3.34
CA GLU A 211 10.67 -0.04 -2.36
C GLU A 211 12.06 -0.66 -2.41
N ILE A 212 13.07 0.20 -2.46
CA ILE A 212 14.46 -0.10 -2.09
C ILE A 212 14.80 0.82 -0.94
N ASP A 213 15.12 0.25 0.21
CA ASP A 213 15.42 1.03 1.41
C ASP A 213 16.91 1.45 1.46
N ALA A 214 17.11 2.73 1.79
CA ALA A 214 18.41 3.35 2.02
C ALA A 214 18.22 4.70 2.76
N PRO A 215 19.19 5.18 3.56
CA PRO A 215 20.56 4.66 3.69
C PRO A 215 20.73 3.55 4.74
N GLY A 216 19.73 3.32 5.62
CA GLY A 216 19.63 2.16 6.49
C GLY A 216 19.22 0.89 5.71
N HIS A 217 19.00 -0.22 6.41
CA HIS A 217 18.44 -1.45 5.84
C HIS A 217 19.10 -1.94 4.53
N ALA A 218 20.41 -1.74 4.39
CA ALA A 218 21.14 -1.96 3.14
C ALA A 218 22.39 -2.84 3.30
N THR A 219 22.50 -3.56 4.41
CA THR A 219 23.67 -4.41 4.70
C THR A 219 23.90 -5.47 3.61
N TYR A 220 22.83 -5.96 2.98
CA TYR A 220 22.96 -6.95 1.90
C TYR A 220 23.66 -6.34 0.67
N LEU A 221 23.28 -5.14 0.25
CA LEU A 221 23.96 -4.40 -0.83
C LEU A 221 25.44 -4.15 -0.50
N GLN A 222 25.74 -3.75 0.73
CA GLN A 222 27.09 -3.50 1.21
C GLN A 222 27.96 -4.77 1.17
N LYS A 223 27.42 -5.93 1.56
CA LYS A 223 28.15 -7.21 1.48
C LYS A 223 28.53 -7.58 0.05
N LYS A 224 27.74 -7.19 -0.93
CA LYS A 224 27.96 -7.52 -2.35
C LYS A 224 28.89 -6.52 -3.05
N TYR A 225 28.75 -5.24 -2.71
CA TYR A 225 29.53 -4.15 -3.33
C TYR A 225 30.10 -3.20 -2.25
N PRO A 226 30.99 -3.72 -1.36
CA PRO A 226 31.50 -2.90 -0.25
C PRO A 226 32.27 -1.66 -0.72
N GLN A 227 32.95 -1.76 -1.88
CA GLN A 227 33.67 -0.65 -2.48
C GLN A 227 32.77 0.49 -2.96
N VAL A 228 31.46 0.22 -3.21
CA VAL A 228 30.49 1.21 -3.66
C VAL A 228 29.63 1.72 -2.50
N PHE A 229 29.10 0.81 -1.68
CA PHE A 229 28.10 1.13 -0.66
C PHE A 229 28.66 1.19 0.78
N GLY A 230 29.96 0.84 0.99
CA GLY A 230 30.57 0.77 2.31
C GLY A 230 30.27 -0.53 3.05
N GLU A 231 30.61 -0.59 4.38
CA GLU A 231 30.59 -1.83 5.16
C GLU A 231 29.99 -1.66 6.58
N LYS A 232 29.38 -0.51 6.88
CA LYS A 232 29.07 -0.12 8.28
C LYS A 232 27.59 -0.19 8.66
N GLY A 233 26.76 -0.92 7.90
CA GLY A 233 25.32 -1.02 8.17
C GLY A 233 24.51 0.26 7.86
N ILE A 234 25.16 1.22 7.21
CA ILE A 234 24.55 2.38 6.56
C ILE A 234 25.31 2.65 5.25
N ILE A 235 24.60 2.93 4.17
CA ILE A 235 25.22 3.28 2.88
C ILE A 235 26.10 4.50 3.04
N CYS A 236 27.34 4.44 2.50
CA CYS A 236 28.30 5.54 2.57
C CYS A 236 27.74 6.83 1.96
N PHE A 237 28.15 7.97 2.53
CA PHE A 237 27.79 9.29 2.05
C PHE A 237 28.94 9.89 1.23
N HIS A 238 29.04 9.50 -0.05
CA HIS A 238 29.97 10.11 -1.02
C HIS A 238 29.38 10.05 -2.43
N GLU A 239 29.98 10.79 -3.36
CA GLU A 239 29.39 11.07 -4.67
C GLU A 239 29.09 9.80 -5.46
N GLU A 240 30.06 8.89 -5.57
CA GLU A 240 29.91 7.64 -6.32
C GLU A 240 28.77 6.75 -5.75
N THR A 241 28.62 6.71 -4.44
CA THR A 241 27.53 5.96 -3.80
C THR A 241 26.17 6.59 -4.08
N ILE A 242 26.08 7.91 -4.02
CA ILE A 242 24.86 8.64 -4.34
C ILE A 242 24.44 8.35 -5.79
N GLU A 243 25.38 8.42 -6.75
CA GLU A 243 25.13 8.11 -8.16
C GLU A 243 24.72 6.64 -8.37
N ALA A 244 25.37 5.72 -7.65
CA ALA A 244 25.03 4.29 -7.67
C ALA A 244 23.59 4.04 -7.18
N MET A 245 23.21 4.63 -6.06
CA MET A 245 21.84 4.54 -5.53
C MET A 245 20.82 5.17 -6.48
N GLN A 246 21.11 6.35 -7.02
CA GLN A 246 20.25 6.97 -8.03
C GLN A 246 20.04 6.07 -9.25
N SER A 247 21.09 5.35 -9.66
CA SER A 247 21.01 4.40 -10.78
C SER A 247 20.07 3.22 -10.46
N LEU A 248 20.10 2.70 -9.22
CA LEU A 248 19.16 1.67 -8.75
C LEU A 248 17.70 2.19 -8.75
N TYR A 249 17.45 3.41 -8.27
CA TYR A 249 16.10 3.97 -8.31
C TYR A 249 15.59 4.23 -9.73
N ARG A 250 16.47 4.68 -10.65
CA ARG A 250 16.09 4.80 -12.08
C ARG A 250 15.80 3.44 -12.70
N GLU A 251 16.58 2.40 -12.37
CA GLU A 251 16.30 1.02 -12.79
C GLU A 251 14.93 0.54 -12.26
N MET A 252 14.65 0.78 -10.97
CA MET A 252 13.37 0.43 -10.35
C MET A 252 12.19 1.16 -11.01
N CYS A 253 12.35 2.45 -11.36
CA CYS A 253 11.36 3.18 -12.16
C CYS A 253 11.08 2.51 -13.52
N GLY A 254 12.12 1.97 -14.16
CA GLY A 254 12.00 1.21 -15.41
C GLY A 254 11.35 -0.15 -15.25
N LEU A 255 11.58 -0.84 -14.12
CA LEU A 255 10.97 -2.13 -13.80
C LEU A 255 9.46 -1.99 -13.49
N PHE A 256 9.03 -0.84 -12.95
CA PHE A 256 7.64 -0.59 -12.58
C PHE A 256 7.07 0.66 -13.27
N PRO A 257 6.95 0.66 -14.61
CA PRO A 257 6.55 1.85 -15.37
C PRO A 257 5.12 2.32 -15.10
N GLU A 258 4.25 1.49 -14.58
CA GLU A 258 2.87 1.85 -14.19
C GLU A 258 2.80 2.49 -12.79
N SER A 259 3.85 2.33 -11.97
CA SER A 259 3.83 2.85 -10.60
C SER A 259 3.87 4.37 -10.59
N GLN A 260 2.89 4.97 -9.93
CA GLN A 260 2.88 6.42 -9.70
C GLN A 260 3.92 6.82 -8.65
N TYR A 261 4.19 5.93 -7.70
CA TYR A 261 5.06 6.17 -6.56
C TYR A 261 6.26 5.21 -6.55
N ILE A 262 7.39 5.71 -6.08
CA ILE A 262 8.60 4.92 -5.80
C ILE A 262 9.01 5.19 -4.37
N HIS A 263 9.15 4.16 -3.56
CA HIS A 263 9.58 4.30 -2.17
C HIS A 263 11.10 4.17 -2.06
N ILE A 264 11.71 5.14 -1.38
CA ILE A 264 13.17 5.28 -1.30
C ILE A 264 13.75 4.98 0.09
N GLY A 265 12.95 4.39 1.00
CA GLY A 265 13.36 4.13 2.38
C GLY A 265 13.43 5.39 3.21
N GLY A 266 14.52 5.58 3.95
CA GLY A 266 14.85 6.82 4.64
C GLY A 266 14.89 6.75 6.16
N ASP A 267 14.58 5.59 6.75
CA ASP A 267 14.52 5.38 8.19
C ASP A 267 15.76 4.65 8.74
N GLU A 268 15.85 4.63 10.06
CA GLU A 268 16.74 3.85 10.93
C GLU A 268 18.24 3.82 10.57
N GLY A 269 18.72 4.74 9.73
CA GLY A 269 20.13 4.83 9.38
C GLY A 269 21.02 5.16 10.59
N ARG A 270 22.08 4.37 10.82
CA ARG A 270 23.07 4.63 11.86
C ARG A 270 24.04 5.75 11.44
N MET A 271 23.53 6.96 11.27
CA MET A 271 24.21 8.13 10.70
C MET A 271 25.58 8.44 11.35
N GLY A 272 25.80 8.04 12.59
CA GLY A 272 27.08 8.23 13.30
C GLY A 272 28.29 7.67 12.54
N TRP A 273 28.11 6.57 11.81
CA TRP A 273 29.15 5.94 11.01
C TRP A 273 29.65 6.81 9.84
N TRP A 274 28.85 7.75 9.36
CA TRP A 274 29.31 8.68 8.32
C TRP A 274 30.45 9.60 8.80
N LEU A 275 30.45 9.93 10.10
CA LEU A 275 31.49 10.77 10.71
C LEU A 275 32.73 9.98 11.17
N ASP A 276 32.71 8.66 10.98
CA ASP A 276 33.84 7.78 11.19
C ASP A 276 34.43 7.26 9.85
N CYS A 277 33.96 7.83 8.72
CA CYS A 277 34.39 7.51 7.36
C CYS A 277 35.02 8.72 6.69
N ASP A 278 36.34 8.65 6.37
CA ASP A 278 37.06 9.75 5.75
C ASP A 278 36.46 10.19 4.40
N ALA A 279 35.94 9.25 3.59
CA ALA A 279 35.34 9.57 2.31
C ALA A 279 34.03 10.37 2.51
N CYS A 280 33.17 9.95 3.45
CA CYS A 280 31.93 10.65 3.80
C CYS A 280 32.23 12.07 4.33
N ILE A 281 33.24 12.20 5.22
CA ILE A 281 33.63 13.49 5.77
C ILE A 281 34.18 14.41 4.67
N ARG A 282 35.06 13.92 3.78
CA ARG A 282 35.58 14.72 2.67
C ARG A 282 34.48 15.23 1.74
N TYR A 283 33.56 14.34 1.37
CA TYR A 283 32.42 14.70 0.51
C TYR A 283 31.49 15.71 1.20
N GLY A 284 31.12 15.48 2.45
CA GLY A 284 30.31 16.40 3.20
C GLY A 284 30.93 17.80 3.35
N ARG A 285 32.27 17.85 3.59
CA ARG A 285 33.02 19.13 3.61
C ARG A 285 33.06 19.84 2.27
N SER A 286 33.09 19.11 1.15
CA SER A 286 33.06 19.70 -0.20
C SER A 286 31.68 20.35 -0.48
N LEU A 287 30.62 19.84 0.15
CA LEU A 287 29.26 20.41 0.10
C LEU A 287 29.05 21.55 1.12
N GLY A 288 30.06 21.86 1.95
CA GLY A 288 29.98 22.89 2.97
C GLY A 288 29.44 22.43 4.32
N TYR A 289 29.18 21.12 4.51
CA TYR A 289 28.70 20.57 5.77
C TYR A 289 29.89 20.33 6.71
N LYS A 290 29.96 21.08 7.80
CA LYS A 290 31.07 21.07 8.75
C LYS A 290 30.55 21.10 10.18
N GLU A 291 31.27 20.44 11.09
CA GLU A 291 30.94 20.41 12.53
C GLU A 291 30.94 21.80 13.17
N GLU A 292 31.70 22.75 12.60
CA GLU A 292 31.72 24.16 13.03
C GLU A 292 30.45 24.92 12.69
N ASN A 293 29.61 24.37 11.79
CA ASN A 293 28.33 24.96 11.40
C ASN A 293 27.26 24.52 12.41
N GLU A 294 27.15 25.24 13.52
CA GLU A 294 26.10 25.00 14.52
C GLU A 294 24.74 25.45 14.03
N ALA A 295 23.71 24.66 14.34
CA ALA A 295 22.30 25.06 14.21
C ALA A 295 21.72 25.34 15.60
N PRO A 296 20.76 26.29 15.73
CA PRO A 296 20.17 26.60 17.03
C PRO A 296 19.63 25.35 17.75
N GLY A 297 20.24 25.01 18.88
CA GLY A 297 19.83 23.87 19.71
C GLY A 297 20.32 22.48 19.25
N ILE A 298 21.18 22.42 18.23
CA ILE A 298 21.76 21.15 17.75
C ILE A 298 23.29 21.23 17.77
N PRO A 299 23.99 20.28 18.46
CA PRO A 299 25.45 20.20 18.39
C PRO A 299 25.95 20.05 16.96
N GLY A 300 27.11 20.63 16.64
CA GLY A 300 27.65 20.65 15.27
C GLY A 300 27.80 19.27 14.64
N ARG A 301 28.25 18.25 15.40
CA ARG A 301 28.35 16.86 14.95
C ARG A 301 26.99 16.27 14.56
N GLU A 302 25.97 16.52 15.38
CA GLU A 302 24.60 16.07 15.09
C GLU A 302 24.02 16.80 13.87
N ASN A 303 24.22 18.10 13.77
CA ASN A 303 23.76 18.91 12.65
C ASN A 303 24.34 18.39 11.31
N VAL A 304 25.61 18.03 11.28
CA VAL A 304 26.25 17.46 10.08
C VAL A 304 25.62 16.14 9.69
N MET A 305 25.34 15.23 10.64
CA MET A 305 24.67 13.96 10.33
C MET A 305 23.28 14.19 9.75
N LEU A 306 22.50 15.11 10.30
CA LEU A 306 21.19 15.47 9.78
C LEU A 306 21.29 16.04 8.35
N GLN A 307 22.25 16.92 8.09
CA GLN A 307 22.49 17.49 6.75
C GLN A 307 22.86 16.41 5.73
N TYR A 308 23.69 15.41 6.11
CA TYR A 308 24.01 14.29 5.22
C TYR A 308 22.76 13.51 4.87
N LEU A 309 21.89 13.20 5.85
CA LEU A 309 20.65 12.49 5.62
C LEU A 309 19.70 13.30 4.73
N GLY A 310 19.50 14.59 5.03
CA GLY A 310 18.65 15.46 4.22
C GLY A 310 19.15 15.57 2.77
N HIS A 311 20.47 15.69 2.57
CA HIS A 311 21.08 15.68 1.25
C HIS A 311 20.85 14.34 0.53
N PHE A 312 21.11 13.21 1.22
CA PHE A 312 20.91 11.88 0.66
C PHE A 312 19.46 11.69 0.19
N ILE A 313 18.48 11.89 1.08
CA ILE A 313 17.06 11.79 0.74
C ILE A 313 16.70 12.72 -0.42
N GLY A 314 17.16 13.98 -0.39
CA GLY A 314 16.94 14.96 -1.46
C GLY A 314 17.45 14.49 -2.81
N LYS A 315 18.66 13.90 -2.87
CA LYS A 315 19.25 13.34 -4.10
C LYS A 315 18.48 12.11 -4.62
N MET A 316 18.07 11.22 -3.73
CA MET A 316 17.27 10.04 -4.12
C MET A 316 15.89 10.47 -4.63
N ALA A 317 15.22 11.40 -3.92
CA ALA A 317 13.95 11.97 -4.35
C ALA A 317 14.05 12.64 -5.73
N GLN A 318 15.14 13.39 -5.98
CA GLN A 318 15.39 14.04 -7.27
C GLN A 318 15.47 13.03 -8.41
N ALA A 319 16.18 11.90 -8.23
CA ALA A 319 16.31 10.85 -9.25
C ALA A 319 14.94 10.24 -9.61
N VAL A 320 14.06 10.06 -8.61
CA VAL A 320 12.69 9.55 -8.82
C VAL A 320 11.82 10.58 -9.56
N LEU A 321 11.91 11.87 -9.17
CA LEU A 321 11.20 12.96 -9.83
C LEU A 321 11.61 13.12 -11.30
N GLU A 322 12.91 12.98 -11.61
CA GLU A 322 13.43 12.99 -12.99
C GLU A 322 12.85 11.86 -13.85
N CYS A 323 12.48 10.74 -13.24
CA CYS A 323 11.74 9.66 -13.91
C CYS A 323 10.23 9.94 -14.08
N GLY A 324 9.74 11.12 -13.65
CA GLY A 324 8.32 11.47 -13.69
C GLY A 324 7.47 10.70 -12.66
N ARG A 325 8.08 10.22 -11.57
CA ARG A 325 7.41 9.49 -10.47
C ARG A 325 7.42 10.33 -9.20
N LYS A 326 6.56 10.00 -8.24
CA LYS A 326 6.47 10.65 -6.92
C LYS A 326 7.28 9.84 -5.91
N PRO A 327 8.29 10.41 -5.24
CA PRO A 327 9.01 9.71 -4.21
C PRO A 327 8.18 9.59 -2.92
N ILE A 328 8.29 8.44 -2.28
CA ILE A 328 7.81 8.19 -0.91
C ILE A 328 9.02 7.91 -0.03
N VAL A 329 8.97 8.34 1.22
CA VAL A 329 10.01 8.12 2.22
C VAL A 329 9.37 7.76 3.57
N TRP A 330 10.00 6.89 4.36
CA TRP A 330 9.66 6.72 5.77
C TRP A 330 10.01 7.98 6.57
N GLU A 331 9.20 8.32 7.57
CA GLU A 331 9.58 9.33 8.55
C GLU A 331 10.82 8.83 9.31
N GLY A 332 11.94 9.50 9.14
CA GLY A 332 13.26 9.14 9.69
C GLY A 332 14.22 10.33 9.69
N PHE A 333 13.75 11.52 9.38
CA PHE A 333 14.56 12.74 9.28
C PHE A 333 14.02 13.87 10.15
N SER A 334 14.93 14.70 10.64
CA SER A 334 14.60 15.83 11.52
C SER A 334 14.03 17.03 10.74
N LYS A 335 13.17 17.79 11.38
CA LYS A 335 12.61 19.05 10.85
C LYS A 335 13.67 20.07 10.34
N HIS A 336 14.88 20.00 10.87
CA HIS A 336 15.99 20.89 10.51
C HIS A 336 16.49 20.71 9.07
N VAL A 337 16.15 19.60 8.42
CA VAL A 337 16.53 19.31 7.03
C VAL A 337 15.35 19.28 6.07
N ASN A 338 14.17 19.67 6.51
CA ASN A 338 12.96 19.69 5.70
C ASN A 338 13.08 20.51 4.41
N ASP A 339 13.90 21.59 4.41
CA ASP A 339 14.13 22.43 3.24
C ASP A 339 15.11 21.81 2.22
N MET A 340 15.82 20.74 2.61
CA MET A 340 16.70 19.97 1.72
C MET A 340 15.95 18.91 0.93
N ILE A 341 14.70 18.60 1.32
CA ILE A 341 13.88 17.55 0.76
C ILE A 341 12.75 18.17 -0.08
N PRO A 342 12.60 17.80 -1.37
CA PRO A 342 11.53 18.29 -2.23
C PRO A 342 10.13 18.07 -1.61
N LYS A 343 9.23 19.06 -1.73
CA LYS A 343 7.89 18.98 -1.13
C LYS A 343 6.94 18.04 -1.89
N GLU A 344 7.33 17.57 -3.06
CA GLU A 344 6.69 16.51 -3.83
C GLU A 344 6.85 15.12 -3.17
N VAL A 345 7.79 14.98 -2.24
CA VAL A 345 7.97 13.77 -1.42
C VAL A 345 6.75 13.57 -0.53
N THR A 346 6.19 12.37 -0.56
CA THR A 346 5.17 11.94 0.40
C THR A 346 5.84 11.20 1.55
N VAL A 347 5.52 11.55 2.80
CA VAL A 347 6.13 10.93 3.97
C VAL A 347 5.20 9.90 4.59
N MET A 348 5.66 8.69 4.76
CA MET A 348 4.98 7.66 5.56
C MET A 348 5.26 7.91 7.03
N ALA A 349 4.28 8.48 7.74
CA ALA A 349 4.38 8.80 9.15
C ALA A 349 4.06 7.55 9.99
N TRP A 350 5.10 6.95 10.57
CA TRP A 350 4.98 5.65 11.24
C TRP A 350 5.28 5.70 12.75
N ASP A 351 6.34 6.34 13.18
CA ASP A 351 6.80 6.32 14.56
C ASP A 351 6.68 7.68 15.28
N GLY A 352 7.07 8.77 14.61
CA GLY A 352 7.06 10.11 15.20
C GLY A 352 8.23 10.39 16.17
N SER A 353 9.33 9.63 16.06
CA SER A 353 10.56 9.85 16.82
C SER A 353 11.34 11.05 16.31
N PHE A 354 11.41 11.27 14.99
CA PHE A 354 12.10 12.39 14.38
C PHE A 354 11.17 13.59 14.19
N GLN A 355 9.96 13.36 13.68
CA GLN A 355 8.96 14.41 13.48
C GLN A 355 7.55 13.86 13.69
N THR A 356 6.70 14.65 14.32
CA THR A 356 5.27 14.33 14.38
C THR A 356 4.61 14.55 13.02
N ALA A 357 3.50 13.85 12.77
CA ALA A 357 2.65 14.07 11.59
C ALA A 357 2.25 15.55 11.42
N GLN A 358 1.94 16.23 12.53
CA GLN A 358 1.63 17.66 12.52
C GLN A 358 2.82 18.53 12.05
N SER A 359 4.05 18.20 12.50
CA SER A 359 5.28 18.89 12.08
C SER A 359 5.55 18.72 10.58
N LEU A 360 5.39 17.49 10.06
CA LEU A 360 5.56 17.18 8.64
C LEU A 360 4.58 17.99 7.76
N ILE A 361 3.29 18.02 8.15
CA ILE A 361 2.26 18.79 7.44
C ILE A 361 2.54 20.28 7.48
N GLN A 362 2.93 20.83 8.64
CA GLN A 362 3.31 22.25 8.77
C GLN A 362 4.53 22.61 7.93
N SER A 363 5.39 21.65 7.62
CA SER A 363 6.54 21.82 6.74
C SER A 363 6.21 21.63 5.25
N GLY A 364 4.93 21.42 4.90
CA GLY A 364 4.44 21.36 3.53
C GLY A 364 4.44 19.97 2.90
N PHE A 365 4.69 18.90 3.66
CA PHE A 365 4.62 17.53 3.14
C PHE A 365 3.19 16.98 3.17
N SER A 366 2.85 16.17 2.17
CA SER A 366 1.74 15.22 2.26
C SER A 366 2.21 13.98 3.01
N ILE A 367 1.32 13.38 3.81
CA ILE A 367 1.64 12.19 4.59
C ILE A 367 0.67 11.04 4.35
N ILE A 368 1.15 9.82 4.58
CA ILE A 368 0.36 8.60 4.69
C ILE A 368 0.49 8.11 6.13
N ASN A 369 -0.64 7.80 6.77
CA ASN A 369 -0.61 7.29 8.13
C ASN A 369 -0.23 5.80 8.12
N CYS A 370 0.98 5.52 8.58
CA CYS A 370 1.54 4.20 8.77
C CYS A 370 1.84 3.95 10.26
N SER A 371 1.19 4.70 11.18
CA SER A 371 1.54 4.65 12.59
C SER A 371 1.57 3.21 13.13
N TRP A 372 2.52 2.92 14.01
CA TRP A 372 2.72 1.58 14.56
C TRP A 372 1.44 1.01 15.13
N ILE A 373 0.73 1.80 15.94
CA ILE A 373 -0.56 1.39 16.50
C ILE A 373 -1.71 1.97 15.66
N PRO A 374 -2.59 1.15 15.04
CA PRO A 374 -2.60 -0.33 15.01
C PRO A 374 -2.20 -0.93 13.64
N ASN A 375 -1.41 -0.19 12.83
CA ASN A 375 -1.20 -0.52 11.42
C ASN A 375 -0.01 -1.46 11.16
N TYR A 376 0.58 -2.06 12.20
CA TYR A 376 1.68 -3.01 12.06
C TYR A 376 1.27 -4.45 12.34
N ILE A 377 1.77 -5.37 11.52
CA ILE A 377 1.78 -6.81 11.74
C ILE A 377 3.23 -7.27 11.65
N VAL A 378 3.74 -7.82 12.76
CA VAL A 378 5.05 -8.49 12.84
C VAL A 378 4.78 -9.87 13.48
N THR A 379 4.44 -10.85 12.66
CA THR A 379 3.99 -12.17 13.14
C THR A 379 5.15 -13.02 13.65
N PRO A 380 5.01 -13.73 14.78
CA PRO A 380 3.86 -13.79 15.69
C PRO A 380 3.86 -12.71 16.78
N THR A 381 4.84 -11.79 16.80
CA THR A 381 5.22 -10.97 17.97
C THR A 381 4.27 -9.80 18.22
N TRP A 382 4.02 -8.98 17.19
CA TRP A 382 3.19 -7.79 17.29
C TRP A 382 2.07 -7.78 16.25
N TYR A 383 0.88 -7.61 16.72
CA TYR A 383 -0.31 -7.35 15.93
C TYR A 383 -1.43 -6.88 16.84
N TYR A 384 -2.36 -6.15 16.30
CA TYR A 384 -3.44 -5.55 17.05
C TYR A 384 -4.74 -6.32 16.86
N SER A 385 -5.66 -6.21 17.81
CA SER A 385 -6.99 -6.80 17.69
C SER A 385 -7.79 -6.12 16.57
N THR A 386 -8.79 -6.81 16.05
CA THR A 386 -9.72 -6.23 15.07
C THR A 386 -10.48 -5.03 15.62
N ARG A 387 -10.72 -4.99 16.96
CA ARG A 387 -11.35 -3.85 17.63
C ARG A 387 -10.42 -2.63 17.68
N GLU A 388 -9.14 -2.81 17.91
CA GLU A 388 -8.15 -1.72 17.85
C GLU A 388 -8.05 -1.17 16.41
N CYS A 389 -7.98 -2.06 15.41
CA CYS A 389 -8.01 -1.65 14.00
C CYS A 389 -9.31 -0.90 13.65
N TYR A 390 -10.47 -1.36 14.13
CA TYR A 390 -11.74 -0.64 13.93
C TYR A 390 -11.78 0.72 14.63
N ASN A 391 -11.19 0.85 15.83
CA ASN A 391 -11.22 2.10 16.60
C ASN A 391 -10.30 3.18 16.05
N TRP A 392 -9.30 2.81 15.24
CA TRP A 392 -8.40 3.74 14.59
C TRP A 392 -9.11 4.60 13.54
N ASP A 393 -8.56 5.77 13.25
CA ASP A 393 -8.88 6.61 12.10
C ASP A 393 -7.59 7.20 11.48
N VAL A 394 -7.68 7.67 10.24
CA VAL A 394 -6.52 8.12 9.45
C VAL A 394 -5.79 9.36 10.04
N TYR A 395 -6.37 10.04 11.01
CA TYR A 395 -5.79 11.19 11.69
C TYR A 395 -5.20 10.85 13.06
N SER A 396 -5.26 9.57 13.47
CA SER A 396 -4.78 9.09 14.77
C SER A 396 -3.44 8.40 14.66
N PHE A 397 -2.46 8.84 15.43
CA PHE A 397 -1.07 8.35 15.42
C PHE A 397 -0.69 7.81 16.77
N GLY A 398 -0.10 6.63 16.82
CA GLY A 398 0.36 5.95 18.01
C GLY A 398 1.62 5.13 17.75
N SER A 399 2.52 5.03 18.73
CA SER A 399 3.74 4.23 18.65
C SER A 399 4.02 3.47 19.95
N ILE A 400 4.82 2.40 19.83
CA ILE A 400 5.37 1.63 20.94
C ILE A 400 6.81 2.05 21.31
N SER A 401 7.43 2.87 20.47
CA SER A 401 8.81 3.34 20.67
C SER A 401 8.87 4.38 21.80
N GLU A 402 9.74 4.19 22.78
CA GLU A 402 9.95 5.13 23.88
C GLU A 402 10.50 6.49 23.40
N GLN A 403 11.13 6.54 22.25
CA GLN A 403 11.63 7.76 21.63
C GLN A 403 10.55 8.54 20.88
N SER A 404 9.41 7.92 20.63
CA SER A 404 8.31 8.52 19.89
C SER A 404 7.58 9.59 20.71
N SER A 405 7.21 10.67 20.03
CA SER A 405 6.28 11.66 20.57
C SER A 405 4.87 11.10 20.81
N TYR A 406 4.58 9.88 20.34
CA TYR A 406 3.30 9.17 20.47
C TYR A 406 3.36 8.03 21.49
N TYR A 407 4.50 7.83 22.18
CA TYR A 407 4.66 6.74 23.14
C TYR A 407 3.62 6.79 24.27
N GLY A 408 2.96 5.65 24.50
CA GLY A 408 1.96 5.51 25.55
C GLY A 408 0.66 6.30 25.35
N THR A 409 0.48 6.95 24.19
CA THR A 409 -0.72 7.70 23.86
C THR A 409 -1.06 7.61 22.37
N THR A 410 -2.33 7.82 22.03
CA THR A 410 -2.74 8.04 20.63
C THR A 410 -3.08 9.51 20.44
N THR A 411 -2.34 10.17 19.57
CA THR A 411 -2.55 11.59 19.27
C THR A 411 -3.36 11.72 17.98
N ARG A 412 -4.51 12.40 18.06
CA ARG A 412 -5.33 12.74 16.92
C ARG A 412 -5.06 14.16 16.45
N ILE A 413 -4.70 14.33 15.18
CA ILE A 413 -4.54 15.65 14.54
C ILE A 413 -5.85 16.12 13.90
N GLY A 414 -5.92 17.41 13.57
CA GLY A 414 -7.06 17.96 12.82
C GLY A 414 -7.19 17.35 11.42
N ALA A 415 -8.41 17.18 10.96
CA ALA A 415 -8.69 16.66 9.61
C ALA A 415 -8.11 17.60 8.54
N THR A 416 -7.36 17.07 7.61
CA THR A 416 -6.70 17.80 6.53
C THR A 416 -6.47 16.91 5.30
N ASN A 417 -6.44 17.52 4.12
CA ASN A 417 -6.15 16.83 2.86
C ASN A 417 -4.67 16.45 2.72
N ALA A 418 -3.79 16.98 3.58
CA ALA A 418 -2.38 16.59 3.61
C ALA A 418 -2.20 15.13 4.12
N VAL A 419 -3.16 14.59 4.86
CA VAL A 419 -3.24 13.16 5.17
C VAL A 419 -3.94 12.46 4.01
N LEU A 420 -3.15 11.81 3.15
CA LEU A 420 -3.65 11.15 1.93
C LEU A 420 -4.49 9.90 2.25
N GLY A 421 -4.26 9.27 3.39
CA GLY A 421 -4.91 8.04 3.83
C GLY A 421 -4.03 7.23 4.77
N GLY A 422 -4.17 5.91 4.74
CA GLY A 422 -3.39 5.02 5.60
C GLY A 422 -3.05 3.67 4.98
N GLN A 423 -2.19 2.93 5.66
CA GLN A 423 -1.63 1.67 5.19
C GLN A 423 -1.49 0.66 6.32
N LEU A 424 -1.80 -0.60 6.04
CA LEU A 424 -1.43 -1.74 6.88
C LEU A 424 -0.03 -2.20 6.47
N ASN A 425 0.90 -2.27 7.43
CA ASN A 425 2.29 -2.63 7.20
C ASN A 425 2.58 -4.03 7.76
N VAL A 426 3.12 -4.91 6.93
CA VAL A 426 3.38 -6.31 7.28
C VAL A 426 4.86 -6.59 7.15
N TRP A 427 5.53 -6.74 8.29
CA TRP A 427 6.97 -6.91 8.37
C TRP A 427 7.38 -8.36 8.62
N GLY A 428 8.43 -8.78 7.95
CA GLY A 428 8.93 -10.16 7.92
C GLY A 428 9.97 -10.51 8.98
N ASP A 429 10.26 -9.63 9.95
CA ASP A 429 11.38 -9.76 10.93
C ASP A 429 11.46 -11.10 11.62
N THR A 430 10.35 -11.70 11.93
CA THR A 430 10.28 -12.94 12.72
C THR A 430 9.69 -14.13 11.97
N VAL A 431 9.11 -13.92 10.78
CA VAL A 431 8.44 -14.98 10.00
C VAL A 431 9.35 -16.17 9.76
N GLY A 432 10.57 -15.96 9.29
CA GLY A 432 11.54 -17.04 9.02
C GLY A 432 12.23 -17.62 10.28
N LYS A 433 11.98 -17.06 11.47
CA LYS A 433 12.70 -17.40 12.71
C LYS A 433 11.80 -18.02 13.78
N ALA A 434 10.52 -17.64 13.80
CA ALA A 434 9.58 -17.97 14.87
C ALA A 434 8.69 -19.19 14.58
N PHE A 435 8.74 -19.74 13.37
CA PHE A 435 7.93 -20.85 12.93
C PHE A 435 8.81 -22.03 12.49
N PRO A 436 8.29 -23.29 12.52
CA PRO A 436 9.03 -24.45 12.08
C PRO A 436 9.48 -24.37 10.61
N THR A 437 8.65 -23.78 9.76
CA THR A 437 8.96 -23.54 8.34
C THR A 437 8.60 -22.11 7.96
N LEU A 438 9.20 -21.60 6.89
CA LEU A 438 8.81 -20.31 6.30
C LEU A 438 7.33 -20.33 5.86
N GLU A 439 6.87 -21.44 5.33
CA GLU A 439 5.49 -21.63 4.86
C GLU A 439 4.47 -21.46 6.01
N ASP A 440 4.75 -22.07 7.18
CA ASP A 440 3.91 -21.89 8.38
C ASP A 440 3.85 -20.41 8.81
N GLY A 441 4.98 -19.72 8.76
CA GLY A 441 5.06 -18.31 9.10
C GLY A 441 4.27 -17.41 8.12
N LEU A 442 4.40 -17.65 6.82
CA LEU A 442 3.66 -16.93 5.79
C LEU A 442 2.15 -17.23 5.85
N ALA A 443 1.76 -18.45 6.19
CA ALA A 443 0.35 -18.80 6.40
C ALA A 443 -0.24 -18.07 7.63
N ASP A 444 0.50 -17.94 8.72
CA ASP A 444 0.09 -17.17 9.90
C ASP A 444 0.01 -15.67 9.59
N GLU A 445 0.97 -15.15 8.84
CA GLU A 445 0.97 -13.77 8.35
C GLU A 445 -0.29 -13.47 7.51
N GLN A 446 -0.57 -14.29 6.49
CA GLN A 446 -1.73 -14.12 5.63
C GLN A 446 -3.04 -14.17 6.42
N ARG A 447 -3.16 -15.09 7.40
CA ARG A 447 -4.32 -15.16 8.29
C ARG A 447 -4.51 -13.87 9.09
N LYS A 448 -3.41 -13.25 9.58
CA LYS A 448 -3.45 -11.99 10.32
C LYS A 448 -3.81 -10.81 9.44
N VAL A 449 -3.29 -10.77 8.21
CA VAL A 449 -3.64 -9.75 7.20
C VAL A 449 -5.12 -9.83 6.87
N ARG A 450 -5.63 -11.01 6.52
CA ARG A 450 -7.06 -11.22 6.21
C ARG A 450 -7.98 -10.77 7.34
N ALA A 451 -7.59 -11.00 8.58
CA ALA A 451 -8.40 -10.61 9.74
C ALA A 451 -8.40 -9.08 10.02
N ARG A 452 -7.40 -8.30 9.56
CA ARG A 452 -7.23 -6.88 9.95
C ARG A 452 -7.41 -5.91 8.81
N LEU A 453 -6.99 -6.28 7.62
CA LEU A 453 -7.08 -5.45 6.41
C LEU A 453 -8.49 -4.87 6.19
N PRO A 454 -9.59 -5.65 6.38
CA PRO A 454 -10.94 -5.10 6.21
C PRO A 454 -11.22 -3.88 7.08
N TYR A 455 -10.76 -3.86 8.34
CA TYR A 455 -11.01 -2.77 9.29
C TYR A 455 -10.19 -1.52 8.96
N ILE A 456 -8.93 -1.71 8.56
CA ILE A 456 -8.08 -0.59 8.11
C ILE A 456 -8.65 0.01 6.82
N MET A 457 -9.12 -0.82 5.90
CA MET A 457 -9.76 -0.35 4.67
C MET A 457 -11.11 0.32 4.93
N GLU A 458 -11.90 -0.15 5.88
CA GLU A 458 -13.13 0.52 6.32
C GLU A 458 -12.84 1.96 6.77
N ASN A 459 -11.81 2.16 7.61
CA ASN A 459 -11.45 3.47 8.16
C ASN A 459 -10.74 4.40 7.15
N THR A 460 -10.07 3.86 6.15
CA THR A 460 -9.50 4.66 5.07
C THR A 460 -10.53 5.00 3.99
N TRP A 461 -11.53 4.13 3.81
CA TRP A 461 -12.64 4.37 2.91
C TRP A 461 -13.63 5.38 3.47
N ASN A 462 -13.96 5.23 4.77
CA ASN A 462 -14.93 6.04 5.49
C ASN A 462 -14.25 6.82 6.62
N ARG A 463 -14.06 8.14 6.46
CA ARG A 463 -13.54 9.01 7.52
C ARG A 463 -14.45 9.06 8.74
N ASP A 464 -15.75 8.99 8.50
CA ASP A 464 -16.77 8.91 9.55
C ASP A 464 -17.31 7.48 9.62
N LYS A 465 -17.29 6.90 10.82
CA LYS A 465 -17.76 5.53 11.03
C LYS A 465 -19.27 5.40 10.78
N GLN A 466 -19.59 4.64 9.75
CA GLN A 466 -20.98 4.44 9.32
C GLN A 466 -21.70 3.32 10.09
N ARG A 467 -20.96 2.38 10.68
CA ARG A 467 -21.45 1.16 11.32
C ARG A 467 -20.78 0.90 12.66
N SER A 468 -21.50 0.21 13.58
CA SER A 468 -20.92 -0.33 14.80
C SER A 468 -19.87 -1.40 14.50
N PHE A 469 -19.00 -1.66 15.47
CA PHE A 469 -18.01 -2.73 15.37
C PHE A 469 -18.61 -4.07 14.97
N ASP A 470 -19.70 -4.48 15.62
CA ASP A 470 -20.32 -5.78 15.38
C ASP A 470 -20.82 -5.92 13.94
N ARG A 471 -21.35 -4.84 13.35
CA ARG A 471 -21.79 -4.82 11.94
C ARG A 471 -20.62 -4.86 10.96
N VAL A 472 -19.52 -4.20 11.29
CA VAL A 472 -18.29 -4.27 10.48
C VAL A 472 -17.66 -5.65 10.60
N GLN A 473 -17.70 -6.26 11.77
CA GLN A 473 -17.23 -7.63 11.99
C GLN A 473 -18.03 -8.65 11.18
N GLU A 474 -19.37 -8.60 11.22
CA GLU A 474 -20.24 -9.45 10.40
C GLU A 474 -19.88 -9.35 8.91
N ALA A 475 -19.67 -8.13 8.41
CA ALA A 475 -19.29 -7.89 7.02
C ALA A 475 -17.88 -8.41 6.69
N ALA A 476 -16.91 -8.21 7.60
CA ALA A 476 -15.54 -8.70 7.44
C ALA A 476 -15.48 -10.24 7.41
N GLU A 477 -16.22 -10.91 8.29
CA GLU A 477 -16.33 -12.38 8.32
C GLU A 477 -16.96 -12.94 7.04
N ALA A 478 -18.03 -12.30 6.54
CA ALA A 478 -18.67 -12.69 5.29
C ALA A 478 -17.74 -12.51 4.08
N ALA A 479 -17.01 -11.38 4.02
CA ALA A 479 -16.03 -11.11 2.98
C ALA A 479 -14.81 -12.04 3.07
N ASP A 480 -14.36 -12.41 4.28
CA ASP A 480 -13.27 -13.36 4.46
C ASP A 480 -13.65 -14.78 4.01
N ALA A 481 -14.88 -15.22 4.26
CA ALA A 481 -15.40 -16.48 3.74
C ALA A 481 -15.49 -16.48 2.20
N LEU A 482 -15.88 -15.37 1.58
CA LEU A 482 -15.84 -15.20 0.12
C LEU A 482 -14.40 -15.23 -0.40
N CYS A 483 -13.50 -14.52 0.26
CA CYS A 483 -12.08 -14.51 -0.06
C CYS A 483 -11.48 -15.91 -0.01
N GLY A 484 -11.78 -16.70 1.04
CA GLY A 484 -11.34 -18.10 1.14
C GLY A 484 -11.72 -18.93 -0.08
N ARG A 485 -12.97 -18.81 -0.57
CA ARG A 485 -13.40 -19.50 -1.80
C ARG A 485 -12.65 -19.00 -3.04
N ILE A 486 -12.42 -17.70 -3.17
CA ILE A 486 -11.66 -17.12 -4.30
C ILE A 486 -10.22 -17.66 -4.34
N LEU A 487 -9.59 -17.78 -3.17
CA LEU A 487 -8.22 -18.27 -3.01
C LEU A 487 -8.11 -19.81 -3.00
N GLY A 488 -9.22 -20.54 -2.93
CA GLY A 488 -9.24 -22.00 -2.83
C GLY A 488 -8.77 -22.51 -1.46
N LYS A 489 -9.09 -21.78 -0.39
CA LYS A 489 -8.66 -22.04 1.01
C LYS A 489 -9.85 -22.17 1.95
#